data_d3a25b1529512dfdda598d79972e9cc4
#
_entry.id   d3a25b1529512dfdda598d79972e9cc4
#
_cell.length_a   1.000
_cell.length_b   1.000
_cell.length_c   1.000
_cell.angle_alpha   90.00
_cell.angle_beta   90.00
_cell.angle_gamma   90.00
#
_symmetry.space_group_name_H-M   'P 1'
#
loop_
_entity.id
_entity.type
_entity.pdbx_description
1 polymer ?
#
loop_
_entity_poly.entity_id
_entity_poly.type
_entity_poly.pdbx_seq_one_letter_code
_entity_poly.pdbx_strand_id
1 'polypeptide(L)'
;MSHQLLLSIRDAMVIYKEKPVFENLDLNIHQGLRTALIGKNGAGKSTIMKIIYGIKSLDEGEQWVEPGISIGYLGQEINYQENQKVFDFIFENISGDERELFKYKVDIIADSLQLNISLNMNMLSGGQIRRAGLARALVEEPDILLLDEPTNHLDLNAISWLENYLNGYRGSLVCISHDKRFLENISNQIFWIDRGNLRVCSKGFKFFDEWSSMLLDQEARELAKRKQILAQEVEWASRGVKARVKRNIRRLNQVKEMRDKLKKDESSFRHTTKKINIEPIKDLSLIHI
;
A
#
# COMPACT_ATOMS: atom_id res chain seq x y z
N MET A 1 -24.05 3.15 -1.29
CA MET A 1 -24.12 2.48 0.02
C MET A 1 -22.92 2.94 0.82
N SER A 2 -23.11 3.40 2.07
CA SER A 2 -21.97 3.73 2.95
C SER A 2 -21.38 2.42 3.48
N HIS A 3 -20.12 2.15 3.13
CA HIS A 3 -19.39 1.01 3.69
C HIS A 3 -19.03 1.30 5.16
N GLN A 4 -19.17 0.30 6.04
CA GLN A 4 -18.77 0.43 7.44
C GLN A 4 -17.25 0.68 7.52
N LEU A 5 -16.83 1.60 8.40
CA LEU A 5 -15.43 1.84 8.70
C LEU A 5 -14.92 0.72 9.62
N LEU A 6 -13.84 0.05 9.24
CA LEU A 6 -13.22 -1.01 10.04
C LEU A 6 -11.94 -0.53 10.74
N LEU A 7 -11.18 0.35 10.08
CA LEU A 7 -9.93 0.87 10.63
C LEU A 7 -9.69 2.29 10.12
N SER A 8 -9.24 3.17 11.00
CA SER A 8 -8.84 4.54 10.68
C SER A 8 -7.47 4.84 11.26
N ILE A 9 -6.62 5.45 10.46
CA ILE A 9 -5.34 6.02 10.88
C ILE A 9 -5.40 7.50 10.53
N ARG A 10 -5.03 8.38 11.49
CA ARG A 10 -5.06 9.84 11.33
C ARG A 10 -3.75 10.47 11.74
N ASP A 11 -3.34 11.49 10.99
CA ASP A 11 -2.13 12.29 11.24
C ASP A 11 -0.89 11.42 11.51
N ALA A 12 -0.82 10.25 10.83
CA ALA A 12 0.20 9.26 11.08
C ALA A 12 1.57 9.73 10.64
N MET A 13 2.54 9.58 11.53
CA MET A 13 3.96 9.79 11.27
C MET A 13 4.76 8.55 11.66
N VAL A 14 5.70 8.18 10.80
CA VAL A 14 6.66 7.11 11.08
C VAL A 14 8.06 7.53 10.66
N ILE A 15 8.99 7.38 11.58
CA ILE A 15 10.40 7.71 11.40
C ILE A 15 11.22 6.42 11.25
N TYR A 16 12.12 6.40 10.29
CA TYR A 16 13.10 5.34 10.13
C TYR A 16 14.50 5.93 9.92
N LYS A 17 15.45 5.61 10.80
CA LYS A 17 16.83 6.16 10.79
C LYS A 17 16.84 7.69 10.65
N GLU A 18 16.12 8.37 11.54
CA GLU A 18 16.01 9.84 11.63
C GLU A 18 15.33 10.53 10.42
N LYS A 19 14.76 9.75 9.50
CA LYS A 19 14.01 10.30 8.37
C LYS A 19 12.56 9.83 8.42
N PRO A 20 11.60 10.74 8.21
CA PRO A 20 10.22 10.35 8.13
C PRO A 20 10.00 9.53 6.85
N VAL A 21 9.34 8.39 7.01
CA VAL A 21 8.85 7.56 5.89
C VAL A 21 7.60 8.20 5.31
N PHE A 22 6.73 8.66 6.18
CA PHE A 22 5.56 9.49 5.87
C PHE A 22 5.22 10.38 7.07
N GLU A 23 4.57 11.51 6.78
CA GLU A 23 4.09 12.50 7.75
C GLU A 23 2.65 12.87 7.41
N ASN A 24 1.81 13.06 8.44
CA ASN A 24 0.40 13.45 8.27
C ASN A 24 -0.36 12.52 7.29
N LEU A 25 -0.19 11.21 7.45
CA LEU A 25 -0.85 10.23 6.58
C LEU A 25 -2.19 9.82 7.20
N ASP A 26 -3.27 10.01 6.43
CA ASP A 26 -4.61 9.56 6.78
C ASP A 26 -4.99 8.35 5.92
N LEU A 27 -5.54 7.31 6.56
CA LEU A 27 -5.95 6.08 5.89
C LEU A 27 -7.23 5.53 6.55
N ASN A 28 -8.21 5.17 5.72
CA ASN A 28 -9.45 4.54 6.18
C ASN A 28 -9.70 3.25 5.41
N ILE A 29 -9.92 2.15 6.12
CA ILE A 29 -10.32 0.86 5.56
C ILE A 29 -11.80 0.65 5.84
N HIS A 30 -12.57 0.42 4.77
CA HIS A 30 -14.00 0.20 4.85
C HIS A 30 -14.34 -1.21 4.40
N GLN A 31 -15.37 -1.79 4.97
CA GLN A 31 -15.82 -3.15 4.69
C GLN A 31 -16.09 -3.37 3.20
N GLY A 32 -15.63 -4.52 2.68
CA GLY A 32 -15.86 -4.96 1.30
C GLY A 32 -15.05 -4.22 0.24
N LEU A 33 -14.16 -3.27 0.62
CA LEU A 33 -13.26 -2.63 -0.33
C LEU A 33 -11.99 -3.47 -0.55
N ARG A 34 -11.63 -3.62 -1.81
CA ARG A 34 -10.40 -4.30 -2.23
C ARG A 34 -9.42 -3.27 -2.76
N THR A 35 -8.45 -2.95 -1.93
CA THR A 35 -7.53 -1.82 -2.13
C THR A 35 -6.18 -2.30 -2.65
N ALA A 36 -5.75 -1.78 -3.80
CA ALA A 36 -4.37 -1.88 -4.27
C ALA A 36 -3.52 -0.80 -3.58
N LEU A 37 -2.54 -1.19 -2.75
CA LEU A 37 -1.60 -0.27 -2.11
C LEU A 37 -0.34 -0.16 -2.97
N ILE A 38 -0.17 1.00 -3.60
CA ILE A 38 0.89 1.24 -4.56
C ILE A 38 1.78 2.41 -4.13
N GLY A 39 2.98 2.44 -4.65
CA GLY A 39 4.00 3.46 -4.35
C GLY A 39 5.39 2.93 -4.66
N LYS A 40 6.37 3.83 -4.70
CA LYS A 40 7.78 3.50 -4.94
C LYS A 40 8.33 2.53 -3.89
N ASN A 41 9.40 1.82 -4.23
CA ASN A 41 10.15 1.04 -3.24
C ASN A 41 10.68 1.98 -2.16
N GLY A 42 10.51 1.59 -0.90
CA GLY A 42 10.84 2.44 0.25
C GLY A 42 9.81 3.52 0.60
N ALA A 43 8.66 3.61 -0.10
CA ALA A 43 7.61 4.58 0.23
C ALA A 43 6.82 4.27 1.51
N GLY A 44 7.10 3.14 2.17
CA GLY A 44 6.43 2.78 3.42
C GLY A 44 5.24 1.84 3.27
N LYS A 45 5.03 1.22 2.10
CA LYS A 45 3.90 0.28 1.87
C LYS A 45 3.84 -0.84 2.92
N SER A 46 4.90 -1.64 3.05
CA SER A 46 4.96 -2.73 4.05
C SER A 46 4.96 -2.20 5.49
N THR A 47 5.43 -0.97 5.72
CA THR A 47 5.36 -0.31 7.03
C THR A 47 3.91 -0.02 7.40
N ILE A 48 3.12 0.51 6.48
CA ILE A 48 1.68 0.73 6.70
C ILE A 48 0.97 -0.60 6.98
N MET A 49 1.24 -1.67 6.24
CA MET A 49 0.65 -2.98 6.53
C MET A 49 1.02 -3.50 7.92
N LYS A 50 2.28 -3.33 8.34
CA LYS A 50 2.72 -3.71 9.70
C LYS A 50 2.03 -2.90 10.80
N ILE A 51 1.72 -1.62 10.54
CA ILE A 51 0.96 -0.77 11.46
C ILE A 51 -0.49 -1.24 11.52
N ILE A 52 -1.15 -1.44 10.39
CA ILE A 52 -2.53 -1.93 10.32
C ILE A 52 -2.66 -3.26 11.09
N TYR A 53 -1.70 -4.16 10.93
CA TYR A 53 -1.68 -5.45 11.62
C TYR A 53 -1.29 -5.37 13.11
N GLY A 54 -0.70 -4.24 13.55
CA GLY A 54 -0.30 -4.04 14.96
C GLY A 54 1.11 -4.51 15.31
N ILE A 55 1.95 -4.93 14.33
CA ILE A 55 3.36 -5.30 14.56
C ILE A 55 4.22 -4.04 14.83
N LYS A 56 3.84 -2.92 14.24
CA LYS A 56 4.56 -1.65 14.39
C LYS A 56 3.60 -0.56 14.87
N SER A 57 4.04 0.22 15.89
CA SER A 57 3.33 1.42 16.34
C SER A 57 3.65 2.64 15.46
N LEU A 58 2.77 3.62 15.50
CA LEU A 58 3.02 4.97 15.00
C LEU A 58 3.99 5.69 15.93
N ASP A 59 4.82 6.60 15.39
CA ASP A 59 5.62 7.53 16.18
C ASP A 59 4.77 8.73 16.60
N GLU A 60 3.87 9.21 15.72
CA GLU A 60 2.82 10.20 16.00
C GLU A 60 1.54 9.84 15.24
N GLY A 61 0.40 10.37 15.71
CA GLY A 61 -0.92 10.11 15.14
C GLY A 61 -1.73 9.09 15.93
N GLU A 62 -2.90 8.78 15.43
CA GLU A 62 -3.86 7.89 16.09
C GLU A 62 -4.30 6.75 15.16
N GLN A 63 -4.45 5.57 15.75
CA GLN A 63 -5.03 4.41 15.07
C GLN A 63 -6.27 3.97 15.83
N TRP A 64 -7.39 3.88 15.13
CA TRP A 64 -8.63 3.31 15.62
C TRP A 64 -8.97 2.04 14.83
N VAL A 65 -9.37 1.01 15.53
CA VAL A 65 -9.77 -0.29 14.98
C VAL A 65 -11.15 -0.63 15.56
N GLU A 66 -12.09 -1.03 14.71
CA GLU A 66 -13.41 -1.47 15.14
C GLU A 66 -13.27 -2.67 16.09
N PRO A 67 -13.90 -2.63 17.29
CA PRO A 67 -13.82 -3.73 18.23
C PRO A 67 -14.35 -5.06 17.65
N GLY A 68 -13.59 -6.13 17.87
CA GLY A 68 -14.01 -7.48 17.50
C GLY A 68 -13.72 -7.88 16.05
N ILE A 69 -13.08 -7.03 15.23
CA ILE A 69 -12.65 -7.44 13.89
C ILE A 69 -11.37 -8.27 13.93
N SER A 70 -11.27 -9.16 12.98
CA SER A 70 -10.10 -10.00 12.73
C SER A 70 -9.25 -9.43 11.59
N ILE A 71 -7.91 -9.53 11.71
CA ILE A 71 -6.98 -9.06 10.68
C ILE A 71 -6.03 -10.20 10.32
N GLY A 72 -6.05 -10.62 9.06
CA GLY A 72 -5.10 -11.59 8.50
C GLY A 72 -3.95 -10.88 7.78
N TYR A 73 -2.74 -11.39 7.90
CA TYR A 73 -1.57 -10.77 7.28
C TYR A 73 -0.61 -11.79 6.66
N LEU A 74 -0.36 -11.62 5.37
CA LEU A 74 0.77 -12.22 4.68
C LEU A 74 1.88 -11.18 4.55
N GLY A 75 2.87 -11.22 5.46
CA GLY A 75 4.06 -10.35 5.42
C GLY A 75 5.14 -10.88 4.48
N GLN A 76 6.23 -10.13 4.32
CA GLN A 76 7.39 -10.56 3.52
C GLN A 76 8.16 -11.70 4.20
N GLU A 77 8.29 -11.65 5.51
CA GLU A 77 8.92 -12.68 6.33
C GLU A 77 7.86 -13.53 6.99
N ILE A 78 8.07 -14.83 6.99
CA ILE A 78 7.19 -15.82 7.62
C ILE A 78 7.97 -16.51 8.73
N ASN A 79 7.57 -16.25 9.96
CA ASN A 79 8.14 -16.88 11.12
C ASN A 79 7.34 -18.15 11.45
N TYR A 80 8.04 -19.23 11.76
CA TYR A 80 7.48 -20.52 12.19
C TYR A 80 8.37 -21.17 13.24
N GLN A 81 7.80 -22.10 14.02
CA GLN A 81 8.54 -22.81 15.04
C GLN A 81 9.33 -23.98 14.43
N GLU A 82 10.44 -24.34 15.06
CA GLU A 82 11.22 -25.49 14.64
C GLU A 82 10.37 -26.79 14.75
N ASN A 83 10.39 -27.61 13.69
CA ASN A 83 9.61 -28.85 13.57
C ASN A 83 8.07 -28.66 13.57
N GLN A 84 7.54 -27.46 13.38
CA GLN A 84 6.11 -27.23 13.24
C GLN A 84 5.60 -27.84 11.93
N LYS A 85 4.49 -28.59 11.96
CA LYS A 85 3.83 -29.09 10.76
C LYS A 85 3.14 -27.94 10.02
N VAL A 86 3.06 -28.03 8.69
CA VAL A 86 2.34 -27.07 7.85
C VAL A 86 0.89 -26.92 8.31
N PHE A 87 0.24 -28.04 8.64
CA PHE A 87 -1.12 -28.03 9.19
C PHE A 87 -1.22 -27.18 10.45
N ASP A 88 -0.35 -27.41 11.45
CA ASP A 88 -0.37 -26.68 12.72
C ASP A 88 0.00 -25.20 12.54
N PHE A 89 0.87 -24.88 11.58
CA PHE A 89 1.21 -23.51 11.22
C PHE A 89 0.02 -22.76 10.63
N ILE A 90 -0.77 -23.40 9.75
CA ILE A 90 -1.97 -22.78 9.17
C ILE A 90 -3.04 -22.52 10.24
N PHE A 91 -3.14 -23.42 11.23
CA PHE A 91 -4.11 -23.33 12.32
C PHE A 91 -3.60 -22.60 13.56
N GLU A 92 -2.45 -21.91 13.50
CA GLU A 92 -1.80 -21.32 14.67
C GLU A 92 -2.72 -20.37 15.45
N ASN A 93 -3.56 -19.58 14.75
CA ASN A 93 -4.47 -18.62 15.36
C ASN A 93 -5.88 -19.16 15.59
N ILE A 94 -6.19 -20.37 15.12
CA ILE A 94 -7.53 -20.96 15.24
C ILE A 94 -7.59 -21.83 16.49
N SER A 95 -8.61 -21.60 17.33
CA SER A 95 -8.84 -22.36 18.54
C SER A 95 -9.09 -23.85 18.23
N GLY A 96 -8.72 -24.76 19.17
CA GLY A 96 -8.83 -26.20 18.96
C GLY A 96 -10.23 -26.68 18.58
N ASP A 97 -11.26 -26.07 19.18
CA ASP A 97 -12.67 -26.42 18.95
C ASP A 97 -13.17 -25.98 17.56
N GLU A 98 -12.56 -24.96 16.98
CA GLU A 98 -12.91 -24.44 15.65
C GLU A 98 -12.13 -25.12 14.51
N ARG A 99 -11.04 -25.84 14.81
CA ARG A 99 -10.17 -26.47 13.80
C ARG A 99 -10.94 -27.44 12.89
N GLU A 100 -11.87 -28.20 13.43
CA GLU A 100 -12.70 -29.14 12.64
C GLU A 100 -13.58 -28.40 11.63
N LEU A 101 -14.08 -27.20 11.98
CA LEU A 101 -14.91 -26.39 11.08
C LEU A 101 -14.11 -25.83 9.89
N PHE A 102 -12.83 -25.53 10.08
CA PHE A 102 -11.97 -24.97 9.04
C PHE A 102 -11.17 -26.02 8.27
N LYS A 103 -11.15 -27.29 8.70
CA LYS A 103 -10.32 -28.34 8.11
C LYS A 103 -10.55 -28.51 6.61
N TYR A 104 -11.81 -28.56 6.18
CA TYR A 104 -12.14 -28.67 4.75
C TYR A 104 -11.66 -27.46 3.94
N LYS A 105 -11.66 -26.27 4.53
CA LYS A 105 -11.13 -25.06 3.87
C LYS A 105 -9.62 -25.14 3.68
N VAL A 106 -8.91 -25.64 4.70
CA VAL A 106 -7.46 -25.85 4.61
C VAL A 106 -7.13 -26.83 3.51
N ASP A 107 -7.87 -27.94 3.38
CA ASP A 107 -7.66 -28.91 2.30
C ASP A 107 -7.83 -28.26 0.92
N ILE A 108 -8.91 -27.50 0.70
CA ILE A 108 -9.16 -26.80 -0.56
C ILE A 108 -8.05 -25.77 -0.87
N ILE A 109 -7.66 -24.96 0.11
CA ILE A 109 -6.63 -23.93 -0.06
C ILE A 109 -5.26 -24.61 -0.30
N ALA A 110 -4.95 -25.65 0.47
CA ALA A 110 -3.69 -26.38 0.35
C ALA A 110 -3.55 -27.05 -1.03
N ASP A 111 -4.60 -27.68 -1.52
CA ASP A 111 -4.63 -28.30 -2.86
C ASP A 111 -4.44 -27.24 -3.95
N SER A 112 -5.15 -26.11 -3.84
CA SER A 112 -5.05 -25.01 -4.80
C SER A 112 -3.68 -24.36 -4.83
N LEU A 113 -3.00 -24.32 -3.66
CA LEU A 113 -1.65 -23.79 -3.50
C LEU A 113 -0.57 -24.89 -3.63
N GLN A 114 -0.93 -26.13 -3.94
CA GLN A 114 -0.01 -27.28 -4.08
C GLN A 114 0.85 -27.48 -2.82
N LEU A 115 0.23 -27.43 -1.64
CA LEU A 115 0.88 -27.58 -0.35
C LEU A 115 0.64 -28.96 0.21
N ASN A 116 1.71 -29.64 0.65
CA ASN A 116 1.59 -30.83 1.47
C ASN A 116 1.56 -30.46 2.96
N ILE A 117 0.35 -30.46 3.54
CA ILE A 117 0.10 -30.05 4.93
C ILE A 117 0.67 -31.02 5.97
N SER A 118 1.07 -32.24 5.57
CA SER A 118 1.65 -33.25 6.47
C SER A 118 3.15 -33.03 6.72
N LEU A 119 3.82 -32.22 5.91
CA LEU A 119 5.25 -31.93 6.04
C LEU A 119 5.52 -30.96 7.20
N ASN A 120 6.78 -30.97 7.66
CA ASN A 120 7.26 -29.94 8.59
C ASN A 120 7.66 -28.67 7.81
N MET A 121 7.45 -27.50 8.41
CA MET A 121 7.79 -26.20 7.82
C MET A 121 9.27 -26.08 7.41
N ASN A 122 10.18 -26.69 8.19
CA ASN A 122 11.61 -26.70 7.92
C ASN A 122 12.02 -27.53 6.68
N MET A 123 11.12 -28.39 6.18
CA MET A 123 11.34 -29.20 4.97
C MET A 123 10.89 -28.49 3.69
N LEU A 124 10.23 -27.36 3.83
CA LEU A 124 9.67 -26.60 2.71
C LEU A 124 10.71 -25.72 2.03
N SER A 125 10.60 -25.58 0.71
CA SER A 125 11.30 -24.52 -0.02
C SER A 125 10.75 -23.14 0.37
N GLY A 126 11.53 -22.06 0.13
CA GLY A 126 11.07 -20.70 0.40
C GLY A 126 9.74 -20.34 -0.26
N GLY A 127 9.51 -20.83 -1.49
CA GLY A 127 8.24 -20.66 -2.19
C GLY A 127 7.08 -21.42 -1.53
N GLN A 128 7.34 -22.62 -1.01
CA GLN A 128 6.32 -23.40 -0.27
C GLN A 128 6.00 -22.78 1.10
N ILE A 129 7.02 -22.23 1.80
CA ILE A 129 6.82 -21.47 3.04
C ILE A 129 5.92 -20.27 2.76
N ARG A 130 6.15 -19.56 1.64
CA ARG A 130 5.32 -18.42 1.23
C ARG A 130 3.86 -18.82 0.98
N ARG A 131 3.65 -19.93 0.29
CA ARG A 131 2.32 -20.50 0.05
C ARG A 131 1.62 -20.92 1.34
N ALA A 132 2.36 -21.52 2.30
CA ALA A 132 1.83 -21.83 3.62
C ALA A 132 1.41 -20.58 4.40
N GLY A 133 2.21 -19.49 4.33
CA GLY A 133 1.85 -18.19 4.91
C GLY A 133 0.58 -17.60 4.28
N LEU A 134 0.43 -17.74 2.95
CA LEU A 134 -0.79 -17.32 2.26
C LEU A 134 -2.00 -18.15 2.72
N ALA A 135 -1.86 -19.48 2.80
CA ALA A 135 -2.92 -20.34 3.31
C ALA A 135 -3.37 -19.93 4.71
N ARG A 136 -2.42 -19.66 5.63
CA ARG A 136 -2.73 -19.18 6.98
C ARG A 136 -3.52 -17.87 6.97
N ALA A 137 -3.13 -16.91 6.12
CA ALA A 137 -3.81 -15.62 6.05
C ALA A 137 -5.25 -15.71 5.48
N LEU A 138 -5.53 -16.74 4.65
CA LEU A 138 -6.82 -16.91 3.97
C LEU A 138 -7.83 -17.76 4.75
N VAL A 139 -7.37 -18.73 5.54
CA VAL A 139 -8.23 -19.77 6.12
C VAL A 139 -9.29 -19.23 7.07
N GLU A 140 -8.95 -18.20 7.83
CA GLU A 140 -9.84 -17.58 8.84
C GLU A 140 -10.88 -16.64 8.21
N GLU A 141 -10.75 -16.29 6.93
CA GLU A 141 -11.59 -15.29 6.25
C GLU A 141 -11.71 -13.99 7.08
N PRO A 142 -10.59 -13.36 7.48
CA PRO A 142 -10.60 -12.22 8.40
C PRO A 142 -11.36 -11.01 7.83
N ASP A 143 -11.83 -10.09 8.70
CA ASP A 143 -12.54 -8.88 8.27
C ASP A 143 -11.65 -7.96 7.45
N ILE A 144 -10.34 -7.90 7.76
CA ILE A 144 -9.31 -7.21 6.97
C ILE A 144 -8.21 -8.21 6.60
N LEU A 145 -7.99 -8.38 5.31
CA LEU A 145 -6.92 -9.21 4.76
C LEU A 145 -5.82 -8.34 4.17
N LEU A 146 -4.60 -8.51 4.65
CA LEU A 146 -3.41 -7.78 4.22
C LEU A 146 -2.48 -8.72 3.46
N LEU A 147 -2.22 -8.46 2.18
CA LEU A 147 -1.36 -9.30 1.35
C LEU A 147 -0.18 -8.49 0.79
N ASP A 148 1.04 -8.82 1.23
CA ASP A 148 2.29 -8.21 0.74
C ASP A 148 2.95 -9.15 -0.28
N GLU A 149 2.83 -8.84 -1.58
CA GLU A 149 3.34 -9.62 -2.72
C GLU A 149 2.85 -11.08 -2.74
N PRO A 150 1.52 -11.35 -2.76
CA PRO A 150 0.99 -12.70 -2.66
C PRO A 150 1.25 -13.56 -3.90
N THR A 151 1.48 -12.95 -5.07
CA THR A 151 1.71 -13.64 -6.34
C THR A 151 3.12 -14.21 -6.48
N ASN A 152 4.06 -13.79 -5.63
CA ASN A 152 5.43 -14.29 -5.68
C ASN A 152 5.47 -15.80 -5.37
N HIS A 153 6.16 -16.55 -6.22
CA HIS A 153 6.31 -18.02 -6.15
C HIS A 153 5.01 -18.81 -6.39
N LEU A 154 3.97 -18.19 -6.96
CA LEU A 154 2.78 -18.87 -7.44
C LEU A 154 2.90 -19.13 -8.95
N ASP A 155 2.37 -20.27 -9.39
CA ASP A 155 2.15 -20.54 -10.81
C ASP A 155 0.86 -19.86 -11.31
N LEU A 156 0.63 -19.89 -12.61
CA LEU A 156 -0.53 -19.25 -13.23
C LEU A 156 -1.87 -19.81 -12.72
N ASN A 157 -1.93 -21.09 -12.40
CA ASN A 157 -3.16 -21.73 -11.90
C ASN A 157 -3.47 -21.24 -10.49
N ALA A 158 -2.46 -21.19 -9.61
CA ALA A 158 -2.58 -20.67 -8.25
C ALA A 158 -2.92 -19.18 -8.25
N ILE A 159 -2.36 -18.37 -9.16
CA ILE A 159 -2.71 -16.94 -9.31
C ILE A 159 -4.17 -16.82 -9.73
N SER A 160 -4.63 -17.57 -10.76
CA SER A 160 -6.02 -17.52 -11.22
C SER A 160 -7.00 -17.96 -10.13
N TRP A 161 -6.64 -18.98 -9.35
CA TRP A 161 -7.44 -19.39 -8.21
C TRP A 161 -7.51 -18.30 -7.14
N LEU A 162 -6.37 -17.66 -6.81
CA LEU A 162 -6.32 -16.58 -5.83
C LEU A 162 -7.15 -15.37 -6.27
N GLU A 163 -7.11 -14.99 -7.56
CA GLU A 163 -7.95 -13.93 -8.11
C GLU A 163 -9.45 -14.25 -7.91
N ASN A 164 -9.87 -15.47 -8.24
CA ASN A 164 -11.25 -15.90 -8.05
C ASN A 164 -11.67 -15.89 -6.57
N TYR A 165 -10.81 -16.39 -5.69
CA TYR A 165 -11.01 -16.37 -4.24
C TYR A 165 -11.20 -14.94 -3.71
N LEU A 166 -10.28 -14.02 -4.07
CA LEU A 166 -10.32 -12.62 -3.62
C LEU A 166 -11.49 -11.83 -4.21
N ASN A 167 -11.95 -12.18 -5.41
CA ASN A 167 -13.15 -11.57 -5.99
C ASN A 167 -14.43 -11.97 -5.27
N GLY A 168 -14.48 -13.16 -4.69
CA GLY A 168 -15.57 -13.64 -3.83
C GLY A 168 -15.45 -13.23 -2.38
N TYR A 169 -14.33 -12.62 -1.97
CA TYR A 169 -14.03 -12.29 -0.59
C TYR A 169 -14.95 -11.19 -0.04
N ARG A 170 -15.56 -11.44 1.13
CA ARG A 170 -16.54 -10.52 1.75
C ARG A 170 -15.90 -9.47 2.67
N GLY A 171 -14.73 -9.76 3.21
CA GLY A 171 -13.95 -8.82 4.01
C GLY A 171 -13.32 -7.71 3.16
N SER A 172 -12.52 -6.89 3.80
CA SER A 172 -11.71 -5.86 3.13
C SER A 172 -10.35 -6.41 2.79
N LEU A 173 -9.81 -6.01 1.65
CA LEU A 173 -8.49 -6.40 1.18
C LEU A 173 -7.59 -5.18 1.03
N VAL A 174 -6.36 -5.26 1.54
CA VAL A 174 -5.27 -4.36 1.15
C VAL A 174 -4.15 -5.21 0.57
N CYS A 175 -3.82 -4.98 -0.69
CA CYS A 175 -2.85 -5.80 -1.42
C CYS A 175 -1.74 -4.95 -2.02
N ILE A 176 -0.49 -5.36 -1.80
CA ILE A 176 0.70 -4.88 -2.51
C ILE A 176 1.08 -5.96 -3.51
N SER A 177 1.23 -5.62 -4.78
CA SER A 177 1.80 -6.51 -5.78
C SER A 177 2.51 -5.73 -6.88
N HIS A 178 3.53 -6.34 -7.48
CA HIS A 178 4.17 -5.87 -8.70
C HIS A 178 3.45 -6.39 -9.96
N ASP A 179 2.57 -7.35 -9.82
CA ASP A 179 1.74 -7.86 -10.92
C ASP A 179 0.54 -6.93 -11.16
N LYS A 180 0.65 -6.11 -12.20
CA LYS A 180 -0.40 -5.16 -12.61
C LYS A 180 -1.70 -5.87 -12.94
N ARG A 181 -1.62 -6.98 -13.69
CA ARG A 181 -2.80 -7.72 -14.14
C ARG A 181 -3.58 -8.30 -12.97
N PHE A 182 -2.85 -8.86 -12.00
CA PHE A 182 -3.44 -9.32 -10.76
C PHE A 182 -4.17 -8.18 -10.02
N LEU A 183 -3.52 -7.01 -9.84
CA LEU A 183 -4.15 -5.86 -9.19
C LEU A 183 -5.37 -5.33 -9.95
N GLU A 184 -5.33 -5.33 -11.30
CA GLU A 184 -6.47 -4.93 -12.14
C GLU A 184 -7.69 -5.84 -11.93
N ASN A 185 -7.44 -7.14 -11.74
CA ASN A 185 -8.50 -8.15 -11.61
C ASN A 185 -9.15 -8.14 -10.22
N ILE A 186 -8.40 -7.81 -9.16
CA ILE A 186 -8.90 -7.95 -7.78
C ILE A 186 -9.33 -6.64 -7.13
N SER A 187 -8.81 -5.47 -7.56
CA SER A 187 -9.01 -4.22 -6.83
C SER A 187 -10.19 -3.40 -7.33
N ASN A 188 -10.85 -2.69 -6.41
CA ASN A 188 -11.87 -1.68 -6.69
C ASN A 188 -11.54 -0.31 -6.08
N GLN A 189 -10.41 -0.20 -5.36
CA GLN A 189 -9.88 1.03 -4.77
C GLN A 189 -8.36 1.05 -4.90
N ILE A 190 -7.77 2.25 -4.88
CA ILE A 190 -6.32 2.44 -4.88
C ILE A 190 -5.93 3.34 -3.72
N PHE A 191 -4.90 2.93 -2.98
CA PHE A 191 -4.10 3.76 -2.09
C PHE A 191 -2.73 3.99 -2.73
N TRP A 192 -2.46 5.22 -3.15
CA TRP A 192 -1.19 5.59 -3.76
C TRP A 192 -0.36 6.43 -2.79
N ILE A 193 0.77 5.85 -2.33
CA ILE A 193 1.74 6.59 -1.52
C ILE A 193 2.70 7.32 -2.47
N ASP A 194 2.59 8.63 -2.48
CA ASP A 194 3.47 9.51 -3.25
C ASP A 194 4.06 10.59 -2.34
N ARG A 195 5.38 10.64 -2.25
CA ARG A 195 6.12 11.65 -1.48
C ARG A 195 5.66 11.76 -0.02
N GLY A 196 5.41 10.64 0.63
CA GLY A 196 4.97 10.58 2.02
C GLY A 196 3.48 10.87 2.26
N ASN A 197 2.72 11.18 1.21
CA ASN A 197 1.28 11.39 1.28
C ASN A 197 0.53 10.22 0.70
N LEU A 198 -0.65 9.92 1.25
CA LEU A 198 -1.57 8.93 0.69
C LEU A 198 -2.62 9.62 -0.17
N ARG A 199 -2.76 9.17 -1.41
CA ARG A 199 -3.83 9.56 -2.32
C ARG A 199 -4.78 8.39 -2.53
N VAL A 200 -6.08 8.65 -2.48
CA VAL A 200 -7.11 7.62 -2.59
C VAL A 200 -7.87 7.77 -3.90
N CYS A 201 -7.99 6.67 -4.66
CA CYS A 201 -8.87 6.58 -5.81
C CYS A 201 -9.97 5.55 -5.55
N SER A 202 -11.23 5.96 -5.68
CA SER A 202 -12.41 5.09 -5.50
C SER A 202 -12.70 4.21 -6.72
N LYS A 203 -11.68 3.94 -7.55
CA LYS A 203 -11.73 3.05 -8.71
C LYS A 203 -10.61 2.03 -8.59
N GLY A 204 -10.78 0.86 -9.23
CA GLY A 204 -9.77 -0.19 -9.24
C GLY A 204 -8.51 0.18 -10.01
N PHE A 205 -7.47 -0.64 -9.86
CA PHE A 205 -6.13 -0.39 -10.42
C PHE A 205 -6.13 -0.23 -11.96
N LYS A 206 -7.08 -0.80 -12.65
CA LYS A 206 -7.32 -0.61 -14.09
C LYS A 206 -7.37 0.86 -14.53
N PHE A 207 -7.78 1.76 -13.64
CA PHE A 207 -7.91 3.20 -13.91
C PHE A 207 -6.73 4.02 -13.38
N PHE A 208 -5.68 3.36 -12.86
CA PHE A 208 -4.57 4.06 -12.20
C PHE A 208 -3.81 4.99 -13.12
N ASP A 209 -3.50 4.55 -14.34
CA ASP A 209 -2.69 5.35 -15.28
C ASP A 209 -3.43 6.63 -15.70
N GLU A 210 -4.73 6.53 -15.99
CA GLU A 210 -5.57 7.68 -16.30
C GLU A 210 -5.68 8.65 -15.11
N TRP A 211 -6.02 8.11 -13.94
CA TRP A 211 -6.19 8.90 -12.73
C TRP A 211 -4.89 9.57 -12.27
N SER A 212 -3.78 8.86 -12.28
CA SER A 212 -2.48 9.41 -11.90
C SER A 212 -2.01 10.50 -12.87
N SER A 213 -2.23 10.33 -14.18
CA SER A 213 -1.94 11.35 -15.19
C SER A 213 -2.75 12.61 -14.96
N MET A 214 -4.05 12.49 -14.68
CA MET A 214 -4.91 13.65 -14.37
C MET A 214 -4.40 14.43 -13.14
N LEU A 215 -4.01 13.73 -12.07
CA LEU A 215 -3.49 14.36 -10.86
C LEU A 215 -2.16 15.08 -11.12
N LEU A 216 -1.26 14.48 -11.89
CA LEU A 216 0.02 15.08 -12.23
C LEU A 216 -0.14 16.31 -13.14
N ASP A 217 -1.07 16.26 -14.09
CA ASP A 217 -1.40 17.40 -14.94
C ASP A 217 -2.00 18.55 -14.14
N GLN A 218 -2.87 18.24 -13.18
CA GLN A 218 -3.41 19.23 -12.26
C GLN A 218 -2.30 19.88 -11.43
N GLU A 219 -1.41 19.07 -10.83
CA GLU A 219 -0.27 19.57 -10.05
C GLU A 219 0.68 20.42 -10.90
N ALA A 220 0.95 20.02 -12.15
CA ALA A 220 1.77 20.79 -13.08
C ALA A 220 1.15 22.17 -13.37
N ARG A 221 -0.17 22.23 -13.59
CA ARG A 221 -0.90 23.51 -13.80
C ARG A 221 -0.83 24.41 -12.57
N GLU A 222 -1.00 23.83 -11.37
CA GLU A 222 -0.89 24.59 -10.13
C GLU A 222 0.52 25.14 -9.91
N LEU A 223 1.56 24.34 -10.17
CA LEU A 223 2.94 24.79 -10.11
C LEU A 223 3.21 25.93 -11.12
N ALA A 224 2.72 25.81 -12.35
CA ALA A 224 2.84 26.87 -13.36
C ALA A 224 2.17 28.18 -12.91
N LYS A 225 0.96 28.09 -12.33
CA LYS A 225 0.25 29.24 -11.76
C LYS A 225 1.01 29.89 -10.61
N ARG A 226 1.56 29.10 -9.69
CA ARG A 226 2.38 29.60 -8.58
C ARG A 226 3.67 30.28 -9.08
N LYS A 227 4.30 29.75 -10.14
CA LYS A 227 5.44 30.39 -10.81
C LYS A 227 5.09 31.76 -11.37
N GLN A 228 3.95 31.86 -12.05
CA GLN A 228 3.50 33.12 -12.62
C GLN A 228 3.26 34.18 -11.54
N ILE A 229 2.60 33.81 -10.44
CA ILE A 229 2.38 34.67 -9.27
C ILE A 229 3.71 35.14 -8.69
N LEU A 230 4.64 34.19 -8.46
CA LEU A 230 5.97 34.53 -7.93
C LEU A 230 6.73 35.48 -8.85
N ALA A 231 6.67 35.29 -10.18
CA ALA A 231 7.31 36.19 -11.15
C ALA A 231 6.77 37.62 -11.05
N GLN A 232 5.45 37.79 -10.91
CA GLN A 232 4.81 39.09 -10.71
C GLN A 232 5.25 39.76 -9.40
N GLU A 233 5.34 38.98 -8.30
CA GLU A 233 5.80 39.48 -7.00
C GLU A 233 7.29 39.87 -7.02
N VAL A 234 8.13 39.13 -7.72
CA VAL A 234 9.55 39.45 -7.90
C VAL A 234 9.72 40.69 -8.75
N GLU A 235 8.96 40.85 -9.84
CA GLU A 235 8.97 42.04 -10.68
C GLU A 235 8.53 43.26 -9.88
N TRP A 236 7.46 43.15 -9.06
CA TRP A 236 7.06 44.23 -8.16
C TRP A 236 8.18 44.60 -7.18
N ALA A 237 8.86 43.61 -6.60
CA ALA A 237 9.97 43.85 -5.67
C ALA A 237 11.18 44.57 -6.34
N SER A 238 11.43 44.31 -7.63
CA SER A 238 12.53 44.91 -8.40
C SER A 238 12.32 46.36 -8.76
N ARG A 239 11.05 46.81 -8.89
CA ARG A 239 10.69 48.22 -9.30
C ARG A 239 10.94 49.28 -8.23
N GLY A 240 11.56 48.92 -7.11
CA GLY A 240 12.02 49.87 -6.08
C GLY A 240 10.89 50.43 -5.22
N VAL A 241 10.81 49.98 -3.98
CA VAL A 241 9.71 50.30 -3.06
C VAL A 241 10.06 51.52 -2.22
N LYS A 242 9.72 52.73 -2.66
CA LYS A 242 10.08 54.00 -1.99
C LYS A 242 9.15 54.39 -0.81
N ALA A 243 8.04 53.70 -0.52
CA ALA A 243 7.09 54.10 0.51
C ALA A 243 6.70 52.98 1.46
N ARG A 244 6.77 53.18 2.77
CA ARG A 244 6.36 52.29 3.87
C ARG A 244 7.24 51.06 4.08
N VAL A 245 8.48 51.27 4.54
CA VAL A 245 9.54 50.27 4.76
C VAL A 245 9.09 48.98 5.50
N LYS A 246 8.37 49.09 6.63
CA LYS A 246 7.93 47.90 7.40
C LYS A 246 7.00 46.95 6.65
N ARG A 247 6.06 47.50 5.85
CA ARG A 247 5.10 46.68 5.07
C ARG A 247 5.78 45.96 3.92
N ASN A 248 6.78 46.61 3.36
CA ASN A 248 7.58 46.12 2.24
C ASN A 248 8.55 45.00 2.66
N ILE A 249 9.17 45.09 3.83
CA ILE A 249 10.02 44.04 4.38
C ILE A 249 9.21 42.74 4.59
N ARG A 250 7.99 42.85 5.14
CA ARG A 250 7.12 41.66 5.31
C ARG A 250 6.78 41.00 3.96
N ARG A 251 6.46 41.77 2.94
CA ARG A 251 6.15 41.25 1.61
C ARG A 251 7.38 40.64 0.91
N LEU A 252 8.56 41.22 1.07
CA LEU A 252 9.82 40.66 0.59
C LEU A 252 10.14 39.31 1.25
N ASN A 253 9.90 39.17 2.55
CA ASN A 253 10.05 37.90 3.24
C ASN A 253 9.05 36.85 2.70
N GLN A 254 7.79 37.23 2.45
CA GLN A 254 6.81 36.35 1.83
C GLN A 254 7.24 35.87 0.43
N VAL A 255 7.81 36.77 -0.41
CA VAL A 255 8.34 36.40 -1.73
C VAL A 255 9.48 35.39 -1.60
N LYS A 256 10.36 35.56 -0.61
CA LYS A 256 11.44 34.60 -0.33
C LYS A 256 10.89 33.23 0.08
N GLU A 257 9.95 33.21 1.01
CA GLU A 257 9.29 31.97 1.45
C GLU A 257 8.55 31.26 0.28
N MET A 258 7.83 32.04 -0.54
CA MET A 258 7.16 31.51 -1.74
C MET A 258 8.15 30.89 -2.73
N ARG A 259 9.31 31.53 -2.93
CA ARG A 259 10.37 31.01 -3.81
C ARG A 259 10.94 29.69 -3.28
N ASP A 260 11.24 29.62 -2.00
CA ASP A 260 11.83 28.43 -1.37
C ASP A 260 10.83 27.26 -1.39
N LYS A 261 9.56 27.53 -1.08
CA LYS A 261 8.48 26.56 -1.16
C LYS A 261 8.28 26.04 -2.60
N LEU A 262 8.22 26.94 -3.58
CA LEU A 262 8.06 26.56 -4.98
C LEU A 262 9.22 25.70 -5.47
N LYS A 263 10.47 26.03 -5.10
CA LYS A 263 11.66 25.25 -5.46
C LYS A 263 11.61 23.83 -4.86
N LYS A 264 11.12 23.69 -3.61
CA LYS A 264 10.92 22.41 -2.96
C LYS A 264 9.85 21.59 -3.69
N ASP A 265 8.69 22.20 -3.99
CA ASP A 265 7.56 21.55 -4.68
C ASP A 265 7.96 21.08 -6.09
N GLU A 266 8.70 21.92 -6.86
CA GLU A 266 9.22 21.54 -8.19
C GLU A 266 10.20 20.37 -8.13
N SER A 267 11.11 20.38 -7.17
CA SER A 267 12.04 19.28 -6.97
C SER A 267 11.29 17.96 -6.69
N SER A 268 10.30 18.01 -5.80
CA SER A 268 9.45 16.88 -5.48
C SER A 268 8.65 16.38 -6.68
N PHE A 269 8.06 17.29 -7.47
CA PHE A 269 7.31 16.96 -8.69
C PHE A 269 8.18 16.26 -9.74
N ARG A 270 9.39 16.79 -10.01
CA ARG A 270 10.34 16.17 -10.94
C ARG A 270 10.75 14.76 -10.53
N HIS A 271 10.86 14.50 -9.22
CA HIS A 271 11.16 13.16 -8.71
C HIS A 271 10.01 12.16 -8.96
N THR A 272 8.78 12.60 -8.92
CA THR A 272 7.62 11.75 -9.22
C THR A 272 7.52 11.45 -10.70
N THR A 273 7.60 12.44 -11.58
CA THR A 273 7.43 12.30 -13.03
C THR A 273 8.55 11.46 -13.69
N LYS A 274 9.78 11.49 -13.15
CA LYS A 274 10.90 10.71 -13.70
C LYS A 274 10.82 9.20 -13.45
N LYS A 275 9.94 8.71 -12.55
CA LYS A 275 9.92 7.31 -12.08
C LYS A 275 8.53 6.65 -12.03
N ILE A 276 7.55 7.14 -12.77
CA ILE A 276 6.29 6.39 -12.98
C ILE A 276 6.47 5.28 -14.05
N ASN A 277 7.66 5.05 -14.54
CA ASN A 277 7.99 3.80 -15.20
C ASN A 277 8.10 2.70 -14.11
N ILE A 278 6.98 2.06 -13.80
CA ILE A 278 6.98 0.70 -13.29
C ILE A 278 7.65 -0.07 -14.43
N GLU A 279 8.86 -0.60 -14.19
CA GLU A 279 9.57 -1.37 -15.21
C GLU A 279 8.62 -2.44 -15.75
N PRO A 280 8.38 -2.51 -17.07
CA PRO A 280 7.66 -3.64 -17.63
C PRO A 280 8.49 -4.87 -17.26
N ILE A 281 7.84 -5.89 -16.70
CA ILE A 281 8.41 -7.22 -16.55
C ILE A 281 8.95 -7.56 -17.94
N LYS A 282 10.28 -7.72 -18.06
CA LYS A 282 10.91 -8.21 -19.28
C LYS A 282 10.16 -9.49 -19.67
N ASP A 283 9.57 -9.47 -20.85
CA ASP A 283 8.94 -10.61 -21.46
C ASP A 283 9.71 -11.90 -21.19
N LEU A 284 9.07 -12.83 -20.50
CA LEU A 284 9.41 -14.25 -20.51
C LEU A 284 8.97 -14.87 -21.87
N SER A 285 9.32 -14.21 -22.96
CA SER A 285 9.30 -14.81 -24.29
C SER A 285 10.74 -15.11 -24.64
N LEU A 286 11.07 -16.38 -24.63
CA LEU A 286 12.17 -17.09 -25.26
C LEU A 286 12.83 -18.07 -24.28
N ILE A 287 12.13 -19.13 -23.93
CA ILE A 287 12.75 -20.45 -23.92
C ILE A 287 12.01 -21.26 -24.95
N HIS A 288 12.52 -21.21 -26.17
CA HIS A 288 12.32 -22.23 -27.16
C HIS A 288 13.11 -23.48 -26.76
N ILE A 289 12.42 -24.62 -26.88
CA ILE A 289 12.85 -26.03 -26.93
C ILE A 289 13.02 -26.69 -25.59
#